data_c16a1dbf03bf1dbf398aa7ab5082df58
#
_entry.id   c16a1dbf03bf1dbf398aa7ab5082df58
#
_cell.length_a   1.000
_cell.length_b   1.000
_cell.length_c   1.000
_cell.angle_alpha   90.00
_cell.angle_beta   90.00
_cell.angle_gamma   90.00
#
_symmetry.space_group_name_H-M   'P 1'
#
loop_
_entity.id
_entity.type
_entity.pdbx_description
1 polymer ?
#
loop_
_entity_poly.entity_id
_entity_poly.type
_entity_poly.pdbx_seq_one_letter_code
_entity_poly.pdbx_strand_id
1 'polypeptide(L)'
;MVTNILIILSALAALLAVRWVFHKTLAIAKLKNIVDNPDARKLQKTAVPVLGGVAVFFGFIFGVFMGCAALTFYGTRPMMDVLPVVMAMMVMVYVGTIDDIIGLRPRARFFVEIVTVLALIYSSGGCIDSLHGLWGINEFSKLVAVPLTVFASVGIINSINMIDGVNGLSSGLCIAYCVIFGCAFMLVNDHGNTILAFSAAAALLPFFVHNVFGSKTKMFIGDSGTMMLGMLISWFVICLLRSDSRLIYTTSLYNFNIVALALAILSVPIADTLRVMVTRMLHGTSPFKPDKKHLHHAFIQLGVSHAVTTLVEVSIDISIVAIWYIATVVLGVGFDIQLYVVIAAAILFVWGTYFFIQWHSLHHTKFMHWLTHLSLATQVGEKNWWLAIQRRLDAKELVFNNENGIDTTASSVNDRFANIDPNNLKELDRKKIIDFMKGKAEVFVDDIKERSGAEALRVDAILFEEVRDGYVMVVKHGAWGEADIVTLV
;
A
#
# COMPACT_ATOMS: atom_id res chain seq x y z
N MET A 1 4.43 -10.32 -32.79
CA MET A 1 3.53 -9.17 -32.89
C MET A 1 2.15 -9.48 -32.29
N VAL A 2 1.46 -10.54 -32.71
CA VAL A 2 0.13 -10.92 -32.15
C VAL A 2 0.17 -11.12 -30.65
N THR A 3 1.15 -11.87 -30.12
CA THR A 3 1.32 -12.11 -28.68
C THR A 3 1.40 -10.82 -27.86
N ASN A 4 2.16 -9.82 -28.32
CA ASN A 4 2.28 -8.54 -27.62
C ASN A 4 0.96 -7.77 -27.60
N ILE A 5 0.17 -7.85 -28.68
CA ILE A 5 -1.17 -7.25 -28.74
C ILE A 5 -2.08 -7.94 -27.72
N LEU A 6 -2.03 -9.27 -27.60
CA LEU A 6 -2.85 -10.01 -26.63
C LEU A 6 -2.47 -9.69 -25.17
N ILE A 7 -1.19 -9.49 -24.87
CA ILE A 7 -0.72 -9.05 -23.57
C ILE A 7 -1.26 -7.64 -23.24
N ILE A 8 -1.23 -6.72 -24.20
CA ILE A 8 -1.77 -5.36 -24.03
C ILE A 8 -3.30 -5.43 -23.79
N LEU A 9 -4.02 -6.25 -24.54
CA LEU A 9 -5.45 -6.45 -24.37
C LEU A 9 -5.79 -7.06 -23.00
N SER A 10 -4.99 -7.99 -22.51
CA SER A 10 -5.09 -8.57 -21.17
C SER A 10 -4.94 -7.49 -20.09
N ALA A 11 -3.92 -6.65 -20.19
CA ALA A 11 -3.71 -5.54 -19.26
C ALA A 11 -4.86 -4.52 -19.30
N LEU A 12 -5.36 -4.19 -20.50
CA LEU A 12 -6.52 -3.31 -20.66
C LEU A 12 -7.78 -3.92 -20.05
N ALA A 13 -8.01 -5.23 -20.23
CA ALA A 13 -9.13 -5.93 -19.61
C ALA A 13 -9.06 -5.89 -18.08
N ALA A 14 -7.87 -6.08 -17.50
CA ALA A 14 -7.64 -5.95 -16.06
C ALA A 14 -8.00 -4.54 -15.55
N LEU A 15 -7.50 -3.50 -16.22
CA LEU A 15 -7.78 -2.09 -15.87
C LEU A 15 -9.28 -1.78 -15.92
N LEU A 16 -9.97 -2.18 -16.98
CA LEU A 16 -11.40 -1.92 -17.16
C LEU A 16 -12.24 -2.70 -16.13
N ALA A 17 -11.85 -3.93 -15.80
CA ALA A 17 -12.53 -4.73 -14.79
C ALA A 17 -12.40 -4.12 -13.40
N VAL A 18 -11.20 -3.65 -12.99
CA VAL A 18 -11.05 -2.92 -11.72
C VAL A 18 -11.91 -1.67 -11.71
N ARG A 19 -11.87 -0.86 -12.77
CA ARG A 19 -12.66 0.36 -12.87
C ARG A 19 -14.16 0.09 -12.70
N TRP A 20 -14.65 -1.05 -13.18
CA TRP A 20 -16.04 -1.45 -13.05
C TRP A 20 -16.39 -1.94 -11.64
N VAL A 21 -15.52 -2.74 -11.00
CA VAL A 21 -15.76 -3.36 -9.68
C VAL A 21 -15.48 -2.39 -8.54
N PHE A 22 -14.49 -1.50 -8.69
CA PHE A 22 -13.98 -0.64 -7.63
C PHE A 22 -15.09 0.13 -6.89
N HIS A 23 -15.95 0.84 -7.62
CA HIS A 23 -17.00 1.65 -7.00
C HIS A 23 -18.05 0.80 -6.28
N LYS A 24 -18.35 -0.41 -6.78
CA LYS A 24 -19.25 -1.36 -6.13
C LYS A 24 -18.67 -1.90 -4.83
N THR A 25 -17.40 -2.29 -4.88
CA THR A 25 -16.68 -2.77 -3.68
C THR A 25 -16.58 -1.66 -2.64
N LEU A 26 -16.25 -0.43 -3.04
CA LEU A 26 -16.24 0.73 -2.16
C LEU A 26 -17.60 0.96 -1.49
N ALA A 27 -18.69 0.92 -2.27
CA ALA A 27 -20.04 1.12 -1.75
C ALA A 27 -20.44 0.00 -0.77
N ILE A 28 -20.10 -1.26 -1.06
CA ILE A 28 -20.32 -2.39 -0.13
C ILE A 28 -19.50 -2.20 1.16
N ALA A 29 -18.24 -1.80 1.07
CA ALA A 29 -17.38 -1.58 2.23
C ALA A 29 -17.96 -0.48 3.14
N LYS A 30 -18.43 0.64 2.56
CA LYS A 30 -19.11 1.71 3.30
C LYS A 30 -20.42 1.23 3.94
N LEU A 31 -21.28 0.54 3.17
CA LEU A 31 -22.57 0.03 3.65
C LEU A 31 -22.42 -0.95 4.82
N LYS A 32 -21.40 -1.81 4.75
CA LYS A 32 -21.12 -2.83 5.79
C LYS A 32 -20.17 -2.34 6.87
N ASN A 33 -19.78 -1.05 6.83
CA ASN A 33 -18.82 -0.46 7.77
C ASN A 33 -17.51 -1.26 7.87
N ILE A 34 -17.03 -1.81 6.72
CA ILE A 34 -15.74 -2.47 6.63
C ILE A 34 -14.70 -1.38 6.39
N VAL A 35 -14.26 -0.78 7.48
CA VAL A 35 -13.38 0.40 7.47
C VAL A 35 -12.21 0.22 8.43
N ASP A 36 -11.09 0.79 8.06
CA ASP A 36 -9.97 0.95 8.96
C ASP A 36 -10.16 2.22 9.80
N ASN A 37 -10.39 2.02 11.10
CA ASN A 37 -10.63 3.10 12.04
C ASN A 37 -9.31 3.81 12.41
N PRO A 38 -9.36 5.14 12.65
CA PRO A 38 -8.22 5.88 13.18
C PRO A 38 -7.75 5.29 14.51
N ASP A 39 -6.42 5.15 14.65
CA ASP A 39 -5.74 4.76 15.88
C ASP A 39 -4.57 5.73 16.08
N ALA A 40 -4.12 5.94 17.32
CA ALA A 40 -2.97 6.79 17.67
C ALA A 40 -1.68 6.42 16.90
N ARG A 41 -1.59 5.18 16.42
CA ARG A 41 -0.47 4.67 15.62
C ARG A 41 -0.61 4.94 14.13
N LYS A 42 -1.81 5.23 13.61
CA LYS A 42 -2.09 5.39 12.19
C LYS A 42 -1.97 6.85 11.76
N LEU A 43 -1.73 7.08 10.49
CA LEU A 43 -1.59 8.43 9.92
C LEU A 43 -2.95 9.03 9.53
N GLN A 44 -3.97 8.19 9.30
CA GLN A 44 -5.31 8.64 8.94
C GLN A 44 -6.05 9.22 10.13
N LYS A 45 -6.84 10.28 9.89
CA LYS A 45 -7.69 10.94 10.88
C LYS A 45 -9.17 10.56 10.74
N THR A 46 -9.56 9.88 9.67
CA THR A 46 -10.93 9.46 9.37
C THR A 46 -10.95 7.97 9.03
N ALA A 47 -12.09 7.31 9.29
CA ALA A 47 -12.29 5.93 8.87
C ALA A 47 -12.26 5.80 7.35
N VAL A 48 -11.47 4.84 6.82
CA VAL A 48 -11.30 4.62 5.39
C VAL A 48 -11.65 3.17 5.05
N PRO A 49 -12.49 2.93 4.01
CA PRO A 49 -12.83 1.57 3.56
C PRO A 49 -11.59 0.73 3.17
N VAL A 50 -11.61 -0.58 3.45
CA VAL A 50 -10.42 -1.47 3.38
C VAL A 50 -10.68 -2.69 2.49
N LEU A 51 -11.27 -2.59 1.34
CA LEU A 51 -11.48 -3.72 0.42
C LEU A 51 -10.82 -3.50 -0.95
N GLY A 52 -9.81 -2.63 -1.01
CA GLY A 52 -9.12 -2.31 -2.26
C GLY A 52 -8.43 -3.51 -2.90
N GLY A 53 -7.79 -4.36 -2.09
CA GLY A 53 -7.13 -5.58 -2.54
C GLY A 53 -8.09 -6.54 -3.24
N VAL A 54 -9.30 -6.70 -2.72
CA VAL A 54 -10.33 -7.56 -3.34
C VAL A 54 -10.72 -7.04 -4.73
N ALA A 55 -10.92 -5.71 -4.87
CA ALA A 55 -11.26 -5.11 -6.16
C ALA A 55 -10.12 -5.25 -7.18
N VAL A 56 -8.87 -5.03 -6.76
CA VAL A 56 -7.68 -5.20 -7.58
C VAL A 56 -7.51 -6.65 -8.01
N PHE A 57 -7.66 -7.60 -7.08
CA PHE A 57 -7.55 -9.02 -7.38
C PHE A 57 -8.58 -9.47 -8.42
N PHE A 58 -9.83 -9.03 -8.29
CA PHE A 58 -10.86 -9.35 -9.27
C PHE A 58 -10.47 -8.92 -10.68
N GLY A 59 -10.03 -7.67 -10.85
CA GLY A 59 -9.64 -7.19 -12.16
C GLY A 59 -8.36 -7.84 -12.68
N PHE A 60 -7.39 -8.08 -11.80
CA PHE A 60 -6.17 -8.84 -12.12
C PHE A 60 -6.51 -10.23 -12.69
N ILE A 61 -7.31 -11.01 -11.97
CA ILE A 61 -7.72 -12.37 -12.39
C ILE A 61 -8.46 -12.33 -13.72
N PHE A 62 -9.36 -11.37 -13.90
CA PHE A 62 -10.08 -11.21 -15.15
C PHE A 62 -9.13 -10.94 -16.33
N GLY A 63 -8.15 -10.06 -16.16
CA GLY A 63 -7.12 -9.80 -17.17
C GLY A 63 -6.26 -11.03 -17.48
N VAL A 64 -5.79 -11.72 -16.43
CA VAL A 64 -4.99 -12.95 -16.58
C VAL A 64 -5.79 -14.03 -17.32
N PHE A 65 -7.04 -14.23 -16.94
CA PHE A 65 -7.92 -15.20 -17.61
C PHE A 65 -8.09 -14.88 -19.09
N MET A 66 -8.41 -13.63 -19.42
CA MET A 66 -8.58 -13.20 -20.81
C MET A 66 -7.30 -13.38 -21.63
N GLY A 67 -6.14 -12.98 -21.07
CA GLY A 67 -4.84 -13.14 -21.73
C GLY A 67 -4.46 -14.59 -21.96
N CYS A 68 -4.59 -15.43 -20.93
CA CYS A 68 -4.29 -16.86 -21.04
C CYS A 68 -5.23 -17.59 -22.01
N ALA A 69 -6.52 -17.26 -21.98
CA ALA A 69 -7.51 -17.84 -22.92
C ALA A 69 -7.17 -17.45 -24.36
N ALA A 70 -6.86 -16.17 -24.62
CA ALA A 70 -6.46 -15.71 -25.95
C ALA A 70 -5.19 -16.39 -26.45
N LEU A 71 -4.14 -16.51 -25.62
CA LEU A 71 -2.90 -17.19 -25.99
C LEU A 71 -3.11 -18.70 -26.21
N THR A 72 -3.99 -19.33 -25.43
CA THR A 72 -4.32 -20.76 -25.63
C THR A 72 -4.97 -20.99 -26.98
N PHE A 73 -5.81 -20.07 -27.43
CA PHE A 73 -6.40 -20.12 -28.77
C PHE A 73 -5.33 -20.08 -29.89
N TYR A 74 -4.19 -19.42 -29.64
CA TYR A 74 -3.03 -19.39 -30.55
C TYR A 74 -2.01 -20.52 -30.32
N GLY A 75 -2.37 -21.58 -29.57
CA GLY A 75 -1.57 -22.78 -29.41
C GLY A 75 -0.55 -22.76 -28.28
N THR A 76 -0.51 -21.72 -27.46
CA THR A 76 0.31 -21.69 -26.23
C THR A 76 -0.53 -22.08 -25.01
N ARG A 77 0.08 -22.61 -23.94
CA ARG A 77 -0.65 -23.05 -22.75
C ARG A 77 -0.14 -22.34 -21.46
N PRO A 78 -0.18 -21.01 -21.41
CA PRO A 78 0.37 -20.26 -20.27
C PRO A 78 -0.42 -20.49 -18.96
N MET A 79 -1.66 -20.96 -19.04
CA MET A 79 -2.51 -21.18 -17.87
C MET A 79 -1.90 -22.17 -16.88
N MET A 80 -1.23 -23.23 -17.37
CA MET A 80 -0.60 -24.23 -16.49
C MET A 80 0.55 -23.64 -15.67
N ASP A 81 1.30 -22.70 -16.25
CA ASP A 81 2.43 -22.07 -15.60
C ASP A 81 2.00 -21.04 -14.54
N VAL A 82 0.86 -20.36 -14.75
CA VAL A 82 0.38 -19.29 -13.85
C VAL A 82 -0.59 -19.78 -12.77
N LEU A 83 -1.23 -20.94 -12.97
CA LEU A 83 -2.25 -21.44 -12.05
C LEU A 83 -1.77 -21.59 -10.59
N PRO A 84 -0.57 -22.13 -10.30
CA PRO A 84 -0.09 -22.27 -8.93
C PRO A 84 -0.01 -20.94 -8.18
N VAL A 85 0.53 -19.89 -8.81
CA VAL A 85 0.66 -18.59 -8.16
C VAL A 85 -0.69 -17.90 -8.02
N VAL A 86 -1.59 -18.04 -9.01
CA VAL A 86 -2.96 -17.51 -8.91
C VAL A 86 -3.70 -18.11 -7.73
N MET A 87 -3.58 -19.43 -7.51
CA MET A 87 -4.16 -20.09 -6.35
C MET A 87 -3.54 -19.64 -5.03
N ALA A 88 -2.21 -19.47 -4.98
CA ALA A 88 -1.52 -18.93 -3.81
C ALA A 88 -1.99 -17.48 -3.50
N MET A 89 -2.12 -16.62 -4.51
CA MET A 89 -2.64 -15.27 -4.36
C MET A 89 -4.09 -15.27 -3.86
N MET A 90 -4.94 -16.19 -4.33
CA MET A 90 -6.32 -16.30 -3.85
C MET A 90 -6.38 -16.63 -2.35
N VAL A 91 -5.51 -17.51 -1.85
CA VAL A 91 -5.37 -17.79 -0.41
C VAL A 91 -4.94 -16.53 0.33
N MET A 92 -3.97 -15.78 -0.19
CA MET A 92 -3.51 -14.54 0.44
C MET A 92 -4.60 -13.46 0.48
N VAL A 93 -5.38 -13.29 -0.59
CA VAL A 93 -6.53 -12.37 -0.60
C VAL A 93 -7.56 -12.76 0.44
N TYR A 94 -7.90 -14.05 0.53
CA TYR A 94 -8.88 -14.54 1.49
C TYR A 94 -8.42 -14.29 2.93
N VAL A 95 -7.19 -14.70 3.27
CA VAL A 95 -6.65 -14.53 4.63
C VAL A 95 -6.45 -13.06 4.97
N GLY A 96 -5.92 -12.26 4.04
CA GLY A 96 -5.77 -10.81 4.24
C GLY A 96 -7.13 -10.10 4.39
N THR A 97 -8.19 -10.56 3.69
CA THR A 97 -9.54 -10.01 3.90
C THR A 97 -10.08 -10.34 5.30
N ILE A 98 -9.79 -11.53 5.82
CA ILE A 98 -10.14 -11.89 7.20
C ILE A 98 -9.35 -11.01 8.18
N ASP A 99 -8.07 -10.77 7.91
CA ASP A 99 -7.23 -9.88 8.72
C ASP A 99 -7.75 -8.45 8.74
N ASP A 100 -8.12 -7.91 7.58
CA ASP A 100 -8.73 -6.57 7.44
C ASP A 100 -10.04 -6.41 8.22
N ILE A 101 -10.84 -7.50 8.37
CA ILE A 101 -12.18 -7.43 9.01
C ILE A 101 -12.12 -7.70 10.51
N ILE A 102 -11.39 -8.72 10.94
CA ILE A 102 -11.42 -9.20 12.34
C ILE A 102 -10.08 -9.10 13.06
N GLY A 103 -8.98 -8.83 12.35
CA GLY A 103 -7.62 -8.80 12.89
C GLY A 103 -7.10 -10.19 13.28
N LEU A 104 -6.11 -10.69 12.55
CA LEU A 104 -5.50 -11.98 12.85
C LEU A 104 -4.31 -11.83 13.80
N ARG A 105 -4.05 -12.87 14.58
CA ARG A 105 -2.82 -12.93 15.36
C ARG A 105 -1.63 -13.06 14.40
N PRO A 106 -0.52 -12.33 14.60
CA PRO A 106 0.64 -12.37 13.70
C PRO A 106 1.16 -13.78 13.44
N ARG A 107 1.15 -14.67 14.46
CA ARG A 107 1.58 -16.06 14.30
C ARG A 107 0.71 -16.85 13.33
N ALA A 108 -0.61 -16.63 13.34
CA ALA A 108 -1.53 -17.30 12.42
C ALA A 108 -1.28 -16.84 10.98
N ARG A 109 -1.07 -15.54 10.78
CA ARG A 109 -0.72 -14.96 9.49
C ARG A 109 0.58 -15.53 8.94
N PHE A 110 1.66 -15.53 9.72
CA PHE A 110 2.94 -16.13 9.32
C PHE A 110 2.80 -17.62 8.98
N PHE A 111 2.03 -18.36 9.75
CA PHE A 111 1.78 -19.79 9.48
C PHE A 111 1.13 -19.98 8.11
N VAL A 112 0.09 -19.22 7.78
CA VAL A 112 -0.59 -19.31 6.48
C VAL A 112 0.34 -18.89 5.34
N GLU A 113 1.12 -17.83 5.50
CA GLU A 113 2.14 -17.41 4.52
C GLU A 113 3.11 -18.56 4.23
N ILE A 114 3.68 -19.20 5.25
CA ILE A 114 4.62 -20.33 5.10
C ILE A 114 3.96 -21.49 4.38
N VAL A 115 2.76 -21.90 4.81
CA VAL A 115 2.04 -23.04 4.20
C VAL A 115 1.71 -22.74 2.74
N THR A 116 1.29 -21.54 2.42
CA THR A 116 0.96 -21.16 1.03
C THR A 116 2.19 -21.10 0.14
N VAL A 117 3.32 -20.59 0.64
CA VAL A 117 4.59 -20.61 -0.09
C VAL A 117 5.08 -22.04 -0.32
N LEU A 118 4.98 -22.90 0.68
CA LEU A 118 5.30 -24.34 0.51
C LEU A 118 4.40 -24.98 -0.54
N ALA A 119 3.09 -24.74 -0.49
CA ALA A 119 2.16 -25.24 -1.51
C ALA A 119 2.52 -24.71 -2.91
N LEU A 120 2.91 -23.44 -3.04
CA LEU A 120 3.37 -22.86 -4.29
C LEU A 120 4.63 -23.56 -4.81
N ILE A 121 5.64 -23.77 -3.95
CA ILE A 121 6.88 -24.47 -4.33
C ILE A 121 6.56 -25.88 -4.85
N TYR A 122 5.75 -26.65 -4.12
CA TYR A 122 5.45 -28.03 -4.51
C TYR A 122 4.55 -28.14 -5.74
N SER A 123 3.60 -27.21 -5.92
CA SER A 123 2.68 -27.21 -7.07
C SER A 123 3.33 -26.71 -8.35
N SER A 124 4.24 -25.74 -8.26
CA SER A 124 4.95 -25.17 -9.42
C SER A 124 6.26 -25.88 -9.74
N GLY A 125 6.82 -26.64 -8.79
CA GLY A 125 8.16 -27.19 -8.87
C GLY A 125 9.29 -26.14 -8.80
N GLY A 126 8.94 -24.86 -8.61
CA GLY A 126 9.91 -23.75 -8.60
C GLY A 126 10.34 -23.34 -7.20
N CYS A 127 11.64 -23.12 -7.00
CA CYS A 127 12.19 -22.56 -5.79
C CYS A 127 13.42 -21.68 -6.12
N ILE A 128 13.88 -20.91 -5.18
CA ILE A 128 15.16 -20.17 -5.26
C ILE A 128 16.27 -21.19 -5.03
N ASP A 129 16.70 -21.86 -6.08
CA ASP A 129 17.69 -22.92 -6.02
C ASP A 129 19.00 -22.58 -6.71
N SER A 130 19.15 -21.36 -7.23
CA SER A 130 20.38 -20.92 -7.88
C SER A 130 20.74 -19.48 -7.52
N LEU A 131 22.05 -19.23 -7.37
CA LEU A 131 22.63 -17.88 -7.37
C LEU A 131 23.30 -17.55 -8.71
N HIS A 132 23.13 -18.43 -9.70
CA HIS A 132 23.61 -18.23 -11.06
C HIS A 132 25.09 -17.89 -11.20
N GLY A 133 25.94 -18.44 -10.33
CA GLY A 133 27.37 -18.24 -10.32
C GLY A 133 27.88 -17.12 -9.40
N LEU A 134 26.99 -16.41 -8.70
CA LEU A 134 27.38 -15.42 -7.71
C LEU A 134 28.26 -16.10 -6.63
N TRP A 135 29.46 -15.57 -6.39
CA TRP A 135 30.48 -16.14 -5.50
C TRP A 135 30.85 -17.59 -5.83
N GLY A 136 30.66 -18.01 -7.10
CA GLY A 136 30.89 -19.38 -7.54
C GLY A 136 29.79 -20.37 -7.15
N ILE A 137 28.68 -19.91 -6.57
CA ILE A 137 27.54 -20.73 -6.18
C ILE A 137 26.54 -20.77 -7.35
N ASN A 138 26.36 -21.96 -7.94
CA ASN A 138 25.40 -22.15 -9.02
C ASN A 138 24.06 -22.65 -8.47
N GLU A 139 24.03 -23.85 -7.89
CA GLU A 139 22.78 -24.49 -7.47
C GLU A 139 22.85 -24.93 -6.00
N PHE A 140 21.68 -24.89 -5.35
CA PHE A 140 21.46 -25.42 -4.01
C PHE A 140 20.70 -26.75 -4.06
N SER A 141 21.01 -27.62 -3.10
CA SER A 141 20.13 -28.77 -2.85
C SER A 141 18.76 -28.29 -2.38
N LYS A 142 17.70 -29.07 -2.65
CA LYS A 142 16.33 -28.75 -2.19
C LYS A 142 16.23 -28.55 -0.68
N LEU A 143 17.12 -29.17 0.10
CA LEU A 143 17.19 -28.99 1.54
C LEU A 143 17.54 -27.55 1.95
N VAL A 144 18.31 -26.82 1.14
CA VAL A 144 18.66 -25.40 1.33
C VAL A 144 17.69 -24.50 0.56
N ALA A 145 17.37 -24.86 -0.68
CA ALA A 145 16.54 -24.05 -1.57
C ALA A 145 15.12 -23.82 -1.02
N VAL A 146 14.47 -24.86 -0.47
CA VAL A 146 13.09 -24.71 0.04
C VAL A 146 13.02 -23.78 1.26
N PRO A 147 13.82 -23.95 2.33
CA PRO A 147 13.83 -22.99 3.45
C PRO A 147 14.21 -21.57 3.02
N LEU A 148 15.19 -21.44 2.10
CA LEU A 148 15.59 -20.13 1.56
C LEU A 148 14.44 -19.45 0.83
N THR A 149 13.72 -20.20 -0.01
CA THR A 149 12.54 -19.69 -0.74
C THR A 149 11.44 -19.25 0.21
N VAL A 150 11.13 -20.05 1.23
CA VAL A 150 10.13 -19.70 2.25
C VAL A 150 10.53 -18.44 2.98
N PHE A 151 11.79 -18.35 3.43
CA PHE A 151 12.31 -17.16 4.14
C PHE A 151 12.23 -15.91 3.26
N ALA A 152 12.71 -15.98 2.02
CA ALA A 152 12.68 -14.86 1.08
C ALA A 152 11.25 -14.43 0.76
N SER A 153 10.36 -15.37 0.45
CA SER A 153 8.97 -15.08 0.09
C SER A 153 8.19 -14.46 1.25
N VAL A 154 8.27 -15.04 2.44
CA VAL A 154 7.63 -14.48 3.65
C VAL A 154 8.22 -13.11 3.97
N GLY A 155 9.53 -12.92 3.80
CA GLY A 155 10.20 -11.62 3.95
C GLY A 155 9.67 -10.57 2.98
N ILE A 156 9.50 -10.91 1.69
CA ILE A 156 8.94 -10.03 0.67
C ILE A 156 7.49 -9.68 0.97
N ILE A 157 6.64 -10.67 1.30
CA ILE A 157 5.23 -10.45 1.62
C ILE A 157 5.10 -9.45 2.76
N ASN A 158 5.84 -9.67 3.85
CA ASN A 158 5.77 -8.79 5.01
C ASN A 158 6.41 -7.42 4.75
N SER A 159 7.50 -7.32 3.97
CA SER A 159 8.10 -6.03 3.62
C SER A 159 7.13 -5.15 2.82
N ILE A 160 6.41 -5.73 1.84
CA ILE A 160 5.40 -5.00 1.05
C ILE A 160 4.21 -4.59 1.93
N ASN A 161 3.81 -5.42 2.89
CA ASN A 161 2.76 -5.06 3.83
C ASN A 161 3.20 -3.94 4.79
N MET A 162 4.44 -3.94 5.26
CA MET A 162 4.96 -2.94 6.21
C MET A 162 5.10 -1.54 5.59
N ILE A 163 5.27 -1.42 4.27
CA ILE A 163 5.35 -0.11 3.60
C ILE A 163 3.97 0.48 3.27
N ASP A 164 2.87 -0.23 3.50
CA ASP A 164 1.51 0.25 3.21
C ASP A 164 0.98 1.25 4.26
N GLY A 165 1.83 2.18 4.69
CA GLY A 165 1.47 3.25 5.63
C GLY A 165 1.12 4.58 4.97
N VAL A 166 1.35 4.74 3.66
CA VAL A 166 1.20 5.99 2.91
C VAL A 166 0.38 5.74 1.64
N ASN A 167 -0.58 6.64 1.36
CA ASN A 167 -1.43 6.50 0.17
C ASN A 167 -0.59 6.40 -1.11
N GLY A 168 -0.83 5.36 -1.86
CA GLY A 168 -0.16 5.11 -3.13
C GLY A 168 1.22 4.46 -3.03
N LEU A 169 1.84 4.35 -1.84
CA LEU A 169 3.21 3.87 -1.74
C LEU A 169 3.33 2.40 -2.13
N SER A 170 2.63 1.50 -1.45
CA SER A 170 2.63 0.07 -1.77
C SER A 170 2.18 -0.20 -3.20
N SER A 171 1.09 0.43 -3.64
CA SER A 171 0.59 0.26 -5.00
C SER A 171 1.50 0.88 -6.05
N GLY A 172 2.12 2.03 -5.80
CA GLY A 172 3.07 2.67 -6.71
C GLY A 172 4.34 1.86 -6.91
N LEU A 173 4.93 1.36 -5.81
CA LEU A 173 6.08 0.46 -5.87
C LEU A 173 5.74 -0.85 -6.60
N CYS A 174 4.59 -1.48 -6.26
CA CYS A 174 4.18 -2.71 -6.93
C CYS A 174 3.88 -2.52 -8.42
N ILE A 175 3.35 -1.34 -8.85
CA ILE A 175 3.23 -1.02 -10.28
C ILE A 175 4.62 -0.99 -10.94
N ALA A 176 5.60 -0.30 -10.33
CA ALA A 176 6.96 -0.25 -10.85
C ALA A 176 7.58 -1.64 -10.94
N TYR A 177 7.47 -2.46 -9.89
CA TYR A 177 7.97 -3.84 -9.88
C TYR A 177 7.34 -4.69 -10.98
N CYS A 178 6.01 -4.66 -11.08
CA CYS A 178 5.30 -5.41 -12.11
C CYS A 178 5.70 -4.98 -13.53
N VAL A 179 5.95 -3.69 -13.77
CA VAL A 179 6.44 -3.21 -15.07
C VAL A 179 7.85 -3.74 -15.34
N ILE A 180 8.78 -3.65 -14.38
CA ILE A 180 10.16 -4.10 -14.56
C ILE A 180 10.22 -5.62 -14.78
N PHE A 181 9.55 -6.41 -13.93
CA PHE A 181 9.46 -7.87 -14.08
C PHE A 181 8.76 -8.25 -15.39
N GLY A 182 7.66 -7.55 -15.74
CA GLY A 182 6.93 -7.78 -16.99
C GLY A 182 7.81 -7.55 -18.24
N CYS A 183 8.63 -6.51 -18.23
CA CYS A 183 9.63 -6.27 -19.29
C CYS A 183 10.69 -7.37 -19.32
N ALA A 184 11.20 -7.81 -18.17
CA ALA A 184 12.18 -8.89 -18.08
C ALA A 184 11.62 -10.21 -18.65
N PHE A 185 10.40 -10.61 -18.24
CA PHE A 185 9.75 -11.81 -18.75
C PHE A 185 9.38 -11.71 -20.24
N MET A 186 9.03 -10.52 -20.71
CA MET A 186 8.74 -10.30 -22.14
C MET A 186 9.99 -10.48 -23.00
N LEU A 187 11.17 -10.07 -22.54
CA LEU A 187 12.43 -10.26 -23.26
C LEU A 187 12.78 -11.73 -23.51
N VAL A 188 12.35 -12.61 -22.62
CA VAL A 188 12.62 -14.07 -22.71
C VAL A 188 11.42 -14.88 -23.20
N ASN A 189 10.39 -14.20 -23.72
CA ASN A 189 9.15 -14.81 -24.21
C ASN A 189 8.44 -15.69 -23.15
N ASP A 190 8.55 -15.34 -21.87
CA ASP A 190 7.76 -15.94 -20.82
C ASP A 190 6.39 -15.25 -20.75
N HIS A 191 5.49 -15.71 -21.63
CA HIS A 191 4.20 -15.08 -21.83
C HIS A 191 3.29 -15.18 -20.60
N GLY A 192 3.38 -16.25 -19.81
CA GLY A 192 2.60 -16.45 -18.58
C GLY A 192 2.92 -15.37 -17.55
N ASN A 193 4.19 -15.27 -17.18
CA ASN A 193 4.64 -14.27 -16.21
C ASN A 193 4.51 -12.82 -16.74
N THR A 194 4.66 -12.62 -18.06
CA THR A 194 4.41 -11.31 -18.68
C THR A 194 2.96 -10.86 -18.52
N ILE A 195 1.98 -11.78 -18.75
CA ILE A 195 0.55 -11.49 -18.53
C ILE A 195 0.29 -11.20 -17.05
N LEU A 196 0.80 -12.01 -16.12
CA LEU A 196 0.66 -11.76 -14.70
C LEU A 196 1.15 -10.35 -14.32
N ALA A 197 2.35 -9.99 -14.76
CA ALA A 197 2.99 -8.74 -14.39
C ALA A 197 2.22 -7.52 -14.95
N PHE A 198 1.95 -7.47 -16.25
CA PHE A 198 1.25 -6.32 -16.83
C PHE A 198 -0.23 -6.24 -16.45
N SER A 199 -0.91 -7.38 -16.23
CA SER A 199 -2.27 -7.38 -15.70
C SER A 199 -2.33 -6.84 -14.27
N ALA A 200 -1.35 -7.17 -13.42
CA ALA A 200 -1.26 -6.64 -12.06
C ALA A 200 -0.97 -5.13 -12.07
N ALA A 201 0.01 -4.68 -12.86
CA ALA A 201 0.30 -3.25 -13.01
C ALA A 201 -0.95 -2.48 -13.47
N ALA A 202 -1.64 -2.97 -14.48
CA ALA A 202 -2.83 -2.34 -15.03
C ALA A 202 -4.03 -2.36 -14.05
N ALA A 203 -4.20 -3.43 -13.28
CA ALA A 203 -5.23 -3.54 -12.24
C ALA A 203 -4.99 -2.53 -11.09
N LEU A 204 -3.74 -2.29 -10.75
CA LEU A 204 -3.38 -1.34 -9.69
C LEU A 204 -3.59 0.12 -10.09
N LEU A 205 -3.53 0.49 -11.37
CA LEU A 205 -3.64 1.89 -11.82
C LEU A 205 -4.94 2.58 -11.38
N PRO A 206 -6.15 2.03 -11.61
CA PRO A 206 -7.38 2.68 -11.16
C PRO A 206 -7.42 2.80 -9.63
N PHE A 207 -6.98 1.77 -8.91
CA PHE A 207 -6.88 1.80 -7.45
C PHE A 207 -5.94 2.91 -6.97
N PHE A 208 -4.71 2.97 -7.52
CA PHE A 208 -3.71 4.00 -7.19
C PHE A 208 -4.29 5.41 -7.36
N VAL A 209 -4.96 5.68 -8.47
CA VAL A 209 -5.57 6.98 -8.75
C VAL A 209 -6.60 7.36 -7.69
N HIS A 210 -7.49 6.44 -7.30
CA HIS A 210 -8.51 6.70 -6.27
C HIS A 210 -7.91 6.79 -4.87
N ASN A 211 -6.90 5.99 -4.55
CA ASN A 211 -6.24 5.98 -3.25
C ASN A 211 -5.44 7.28 -3.01
N VAL A 212 -4.75 7.80 -4.05
CA VAL A 212 -3.92 9.01 -3.95
C VAL A 212 -4.75 10.27 -4.09
N PHE A 213 -5.64 10.34 -5.09
CA PHE A 213 -6.34 11.57 -5.48
C PHE A 213 -7.79 11.66 -5.00
N GLY A 214 -8.44 10.53 -4.66
CA GLY A 214 -9.81 10.50 -4.19
C GLY A 214 -9.94 10.99 -2.75
N SER A 215 -11.12 11.56 -2.43
CA SER A 215 -11.53 11.84 -1.06
C SER A 215 -12.68 10.91 -0.67
N LYS A 216 -13.85 11.10 -1.25
CA LYS A 216 -15.02 10.24 -1.01
C LYS A 216 -14.85 8.84 -1.61
N THR A 217 -14.10 8.72 -2.70
CA THR A 217 -13.78 7.46 -3.37
C THR A 217 -12.48 6.82 -2.91
N LYS A 218 -11.87 7.34 -1.84
CA LYS A 218 -10.67 6.77 -1.27
C LYS A 218 -10.95 5.43 -0.61
N MET A 219 -10.07 4.45 -0.87
CA MET A 219 -10.09 3.12 -0.28
C MET A 219 -8.65 2.65 -0.05
N PHE A 220 -8.40 1.94 1.05
CA PHE A 220 -7.12 1.29 1.28
C PHE A 220 -7.04 -0.06 0.58
N ILE A 221 -5.81 -0.45 0.22
CA ILE A 221 -5.57 -1.75 -0.40
C ILE A 221 -5.76 -2.89 0.60
N GLY A 222 -5.46 -2.64 1.87
CA GLY A 222 -5.58 -3.57 2.98
C GLY A 222 -4.57 -4.71 2.97
N ASP A 223 -4.63 -5.53 4.01
CA ASP A 223 -3.81 -6.74 4.12
C ASP A 223 -4.12 -7.73 3.00
N SER A 224 -5.37 -7.78 2.54
CA SER A 224 -5.81 -8.56 1.38
C SER A 224 -5.00 -8.23 0.12
N GLY A 225 -4.75 -6.95 -0.14
CA GLY A 225 -4.01 -6.54 -1.33
C GLY A 225 -2.50 -6.64 -1.16
N THR A 226 -1.96 -6.23 -0.02
CA THR A 226 -0.50 -6.26 0.19
C THR A 226 0.05 -7.67 0.29
N MET A 227 -0.65 -8.61 0.96
CA MET A 227 -0.25 -10.02 1.00
C MET A 227 -0.32 -10.68 -0.39
N MET A 228 -1.37 -10.38 -1.16
CA MET A 228 -1.51 -10.85 -2.54
C MET A 228 -0.37 -10.35 -3.43
N LEU A 229 -0.07 -9.05 -3.39
CA LEU A 229 1.01 -8.43 -4.17
C LEU A 229 2.37 -8.97 -3.73
N GLY A 230 2.58 -9.12 -2.42
CA GLY A 230 3.78 -9.74 -1.88
C GLY A 230 3.99 -11.17 -2.39
N MET A 231 2.93 -11.97 -2.48
CA MET A 231 2.98 -13.32 -3.05
C MET A 231 3.32 -13.28 -4.54
N LEU A 232 2.72 -12.38 -5.32
CA LEU A 232 3.02 -12.22 -6.75
C LEU A 232 4.48 -11.82 -6.99
N ILE A 233 4.97 -10.83 -6.25
CA ILE A 233 6.35 -10.37 -6.37
C ILE A 233 7.33 -11.48 -5.91
N SER A 234 7.00 -12.22 -4.85
CA SER A 234 7.78 -13.40 -4.45
C SER A 234 7.86 -14.44 -5.56
N TRP A 235 6.76 -14.69 -6.25
CA TRP A 235 6.74 -15.58 -7.41
C TRP A 235 7.67 -15.10 -8.53
N PHE A 236 7.66 -13.81 -8.83
CA PHE A 236 8.57 -13.26 -9.84
C PHE A 236 10.04 -13.42 -9.45
N VAL A 237 10.37 -13.24 -8.18
CA VAL A 237 11.73 -13.49 -7.67
C VAL A 237 12.09 -14.99 -7.78
N ILE A 238 11.16 -15.90 -7.45
CA ILE A 238 11.36 -17.34 -7.65
C ILE A 238 11.64 -17.64 -9.13
N CYS A 239 10.85 -17.08 -10.06
CA CYS A 239 11.05 -17.28 -11.48
C CYS A 239 12.40 -16.73 -12.00
N LEU A 240 12.94 -15.70 -11.36
CA LEU A 240 14.28 -15.20 -11.68
C LEU A 240 15.40 -16.12 -11.16
N LEU A 241 15.25 -16.60 -9.91
CA LEU A 241 16.33 -17.25 -9.15
C LEU A 241 16.22 -18.79 -9.15
N ARG A 242 15.34 -19.35 -9.98
CA ARG A 242 15.31 -20.80 -10.22
C ARG A 242 16.38 -21.18 -11.25
N SER A 243 16.99 -22.36 -11.09
CA SER A 243 18.08 -22.84 -11.92
C SER A 243 17.75 -22.97 -13.41
N ASP A 244 16.47 -23.21 -13.74
CA ASP A 244 15.97 -23.26 -15.12
C ASP A 244 15.39 -21.92 -15.61
N SER A 245 15.74 -20.80 -14.98
CA SER A 245 15.29 -19.48 -15.39
C SER A 245 15.69 -19.17 -16.85
N ARG A 246 14.70 -18.81 -17.66
CA ARG A 246 14.92 -18.48 -19.07
C ARG A 246 15.80 -17.24 -19.27
N LEU A 247 15.85 -16.36 -18.27
CA LEU A 247 16.68 -15.14 -18.32
C LEU A 247 18.18 -15.43 -18.45
N ILE A 248 18.65 -16.57 -17.94
CA ILE A 248 20.06 -16.98 -17.99
C ILE A 248 20.46 -17.39 -19.38
N TYR A 249 19.57 -18.08 -20.08
CA TYR A 249 19.85 -18.64 -21.41
C TYR A 249 19.75 -17.63 -22.53
N THR A 250 19.30 -16.40 -22.23
CA THR A 250 19.21 -15.34 -23.25
C THR A 250 20.58 -14.66 -23.38
N THR A 251 21.23 -14.86 -24.49
CA THR A 251 22.63 -14.43 -24.77
C THR A 251 22.92 -12.96 -24.49
N SER A 252 21.96 -12.09 -24.63
CA SER A 252 22.06 -10.66 -24.30
C SER A 252 22.14 -10.36 -22.80
N LEU A 253 21.83 -11.31 -21.92
CA LEU A 253 21.79 -11.14 -20.47
C LEU A 253 22.91 -11.92 -19.74
N TYR A 254 23.84 -12.50 -20.47
CA TYR A 254 24.86 -13.43 -19.93
C TYR A 254 25.74 -12.86 -18.83
N ASN A 255 25.94 -11.54 -18.80
CA ASN A 255 26.74 -10.87 -17.77
C ASN A 255 25.89 -10.22 -16.67
N PHE A 256 24.56 -10.39 -16.67
CA PHE A 256 23.70 -9.76 -15.69
C PHE A 256 23.60 -10.62 -14.42
N ASN A 257 23.94 -10.02 -13.29
CA ASN A 257 23.70 -10.64 -12.00
C ASN A 257 22.20 -10.50 -11.65
N ILE A 258 21.47 -11.59 -11.84
CA ILE A 258 20.02 -11.64 -11.64
C ILE A 258 19.67 -11.49 -10.15
N VAL A 259 20.53 -11.95 -9.24
CA VAL A 259 20.37 -11.74 -7.79
C VAL A 259 20.44 -10.25 -7.47
N ALA A 260 21.42 -9.55 -8.06
CA ALA A 260 21.55 -8.11 -7.91
C ALA A 260 20.34 -7.37 -8.50
N LEU A 261 19.81 -7.81 -9.65
CA LEU A 261 18.58 -7.25 -10.22
C LEU A 261 17.37 -7.42 -9.29
N ALA A 262 17.17 -8.64 -8.78
CA ALA A 262 16.06 -8.92 -7.86
C ALA A 262 16.14 -8.03 -6.59
N LEU A 263 17.34 -7.87 -6.02
CA LEU A 263 17.56 -7.00 -4.88
C LEU A 263 17.40 -5.51 -5.24
N ALA A 264 17.82 -5.08 -6.46
CA ALA A 264 17.65 -3.71 -6.92
C ALA A 264 16.17 -3.33 -7.04
N ILE A 265 15.33 -4.23 -7.59
CA ILE A 265 13.88 -4.03 -7.74
C ILE A 265 13.19 -3.93 -6.37
N LEU A 266 13.65 -4.64 -5.36
CA LEU A 266 13.04 -4.68 -4.03
C LEU A 266 13.83 -3.89 -2.98
N SER A 267 14.69 -2.97 -3.42
CA SER A 267 15.64 -2.30 -2.55
C SER A 267 14.96 -1.47 -1.45
N VAL A 268 13.91 -0.70 -1.77
CA VAL A 268 13.22 0.14 -0.79
C VAL A 268 12.54 -0.70 0.29
N PRO A 269 11.62 -1.64 0.01
CA PRO A 269 10.94 -2.40 1.07
C PRO A 269 11.91 -3.27 1.87
N ILE A 270 12.90 -3.90 1.23
CA ILE A 270 13.84 -4.78 1.95
C ILE A 270 14.81 -3.96 2.79
N ALA A 271 15.47 -2.95 2.22
CA ALA A 271 16.47 -2.18 2.96
C ALA A 271 15.84 -1.37 4.10
N ASP A 272 14.65 -0.80 3.91
CA ASP A 272 13.95 -0.08 4.99
C ASP A 272 13.51 -1.03 6.12
N THR A 273 12.95 -2.19 5.77
CA THR A 273 12.59 -3.22 6.77
C THR A 273 13.81 -3.69 7.54
N LEU A 274 14.92 -4.03 6.86
CA LEU A 274 16.16 -4.44 7.50
C LEU A 274 16.73 -3.34 8.41
N ARG A 275 16.71 -2.08 7.98
CA ARG A 275 17.15 -0.94 8.79
C ARG A 275 16.34 -0.86 10.10
N VAL A 276 15.02 -0.96 10.00
CA VAL A 276 14.15 -0.90 11.18
C VAL A 276 14.41 -2.08 12.10
N MET A 277 14.52 -3.30 11.56
CA MET A 277 14.82 -4.50 12.37
C MET A 277 16.19 -4.40 13.07
N VAL A 278 17.24 -3.99 12.36
CA VAL A 278 18.57 -3.77 12.94
C VAL A 278 18.53 -2.71 14.03
N THR A 279 17.86 -1.58 13.77
CA THR A 279 17.73 -0.49 14.76
C THR A 279 17.01 -0.97 16.03
N ARG A 280 15.96 -1.79 15.91
CA ARG A 280 15.24 -2.37 17.06
C ARG A 280 16.13 -3.32 17.86
N MET A 281 16.85 -4.21 17.17
CA MET A 281 17.79 -5.14 17.84
C MET A 281 18.90 -4.40 18.59
N LEU A 282 19.50 -3.35 18.01
CA LEU A 282 20.50 -2.51 18.66
C LEU A 282 19.98 -1.80 19.91
N HIS A 283 18.66 -1.51 19.98
CA HIS A 283 18.02 -0.95 21.17
C HIS A 283 17.43 -2.01 22.13
N GLY A 284 17.77 -3.29 21.96
CA GLY A 284 17.31 -4.38 22.81
C GLY A 284 15.80 -4.68 22.71
N THR A 285 15.15 -4.28 21.62
CA THR A 285 13.72 -4.52 21.40
C THR A 285 13.50 -5.57 20.31
N SER A 286 12.33 -6.24 20.33
CA SER A 286 12.00 -7.24 19.31
C SER A 286 12.01 -6.62 17.91
N PRO A 287 12.64 -7.26 16.90
CA PRO A 287 12.64 -6.80 15.52
C PRO A 287 11.23 -6.71 14.91
N PHE A 288 10.27 -7.45 15.45
CA PHE A 288 8.87 -7.50 15.00
C PHE A 288 7.94 -6.55 15.76
N LYS A 289 8.47 -5.73 16.69
CA LYS A 289 7.64 -4.76 17.42
C LYS A 289 7.16 -3.65 16.47
N PRO A 290 5.85 -3.37 16.37
CA PRO A 290 5.35 -2.27 15.54
C PRO A 290 5.88 -0.91 16.04
N ASP A 291 6.34 -0.05 15.12
CA ASP A 291 6.74 1.33 15.42
C ASP A 291 6.53 2.24 14.19
N LYS A 292 6.85 3.54 14.34
CA LYS A 292 6.76 4.55 13.28
C LYS A 292 8.15 4.96 12.76
N LYS A 293 9.07 3.99 12.62
CA LYS A 293 10.47 4.28 12.23
C LYS A 293 10.77 3.99 10.75
N HIS A 294 9.79 3.57 9.96
CA HIS A 294 9.98 3.37 8.51
C HIS A 294 10.26 4.70 7.80
N LEU A 295 10.90 4.64 6.63
CA LEU A 295 11.31 5.82 5.86
C LEU A 295 10.11 6.73 5.53
N HIS A 296 9.00 6.15 5.07
CA HIS A 296 7.78 6.90 4.78
C HIS A 296 7.21 7.64 6.00
N HIS A 297 7.35 7.09 7.21
CA HIS A 297 6.94 7.79 8.43
C HIS A 297 7.82 9.02 8.69
N ALA A 298 9.13 8.94 8.41
CA ALA A 298 10.03 10.09 8.55
C ALA A 298 9.61 11.24 7.61
N PHE A 299 9.25 10.95 6.36
CA PHE A 299 8.74 11.96 5.42
C PHE A 299 7.43 12.59 5.92
N ILE A 300 6.46 11.78 6.36
CA ILE A 300 5.16 12.29 6.86
C ILE A 300 5.33 13.12 8.14
N GLN A 301 6.22 12.72 9.05
CA GLN A 301 6.53 13.49 10.26
C GLN A 301 7.12 14.88 9.94
N LEU A 302 7.79 15.01 8.81
CA LEU A 302 8.24 16.30 8.27
C LEU A 302 7.12 17.14 7.66
N GLY A 303 5.89 16.62 7.59
CA GLY A 303 4.77 17.25 6.91
C GLY A 303 4.79 17.06 5.38
N VAL A 304 5.60 16.15 4.83
CA VAL A 304 5.60 15.84 3.39
C VAL A 304 4.29 15.14 3.03
N SER A 305 3.65 15.52 1.94
CA SER A 305 2.40 14.91 1.50
C SER A 305 2.58 13.44 1.09
N HIS A 306 1.51 12.62 1.25
CA HIS A 306 1.53 11.21 0.86
C HIS A 306 1.98 10.99 -0.59
N ALA A 307 1.48 11.84 -1.53
CA ALA A 307 1.83 11.72 -2.95
C ALA A 307 3.32 12.00 -3.22
N VAL A 308 3.90 13.00 -2.56
CA VAL A 308 5.33 13.33 -2.71
C VAL A 308 6.18 12.25 -2.06
N THR A 309 5.81 11.75 -0.89
CA THR A 309 6.50 10.62 -0.24
C THR A 309 6.53 9.41 -1.17
N THR A 310 5.38 9.02 -1.74
CA THR A 310 5.29 7.94 -2.72
C THR A 310 6.18 8.19 -3.94
N LEU A 311 6.12 9.39 -4.52
CA LEU A 311 6.95 9.74 -5.67
C LEU A 311 8.45 9.63 -5.37
N VAL A 312 8.88 10.11 -4.21
CA VAL A 312 10.29 10.06 -3.79
C VAL A 312 10.74 8.63 -3.58
N GLU A 313 9.99 7.81 -2.83
CA GLU A 313 10.39 6.42 -2.55
C GLU A 313 10.39 5.54 -3.81
N VAL A 314 9.39 5.70 -4.69
CA VAL A 314 9.38 5.03 -6.00
C VAL A 314 10.57 5.49 -6.87
N SER A 315 10.90 6.79 -6.82
CA SER A 315 12.05 7.32 -7.57
C SER A 315 13.39 6.80 -7.03
N ILE A 316 13.52 6.65 -5.71
CA ILE A 316 14.71 6.03 -5.08
C ILE A 316 14.86 4.60 -5.62
N ASP A 317 13.80 3.81 -5.60
CA ASP A 317 13.84 2.42 -6.04
C ASP A 317 14.21 2.30 -7.52
N ILE A 318 13.54 3.06 -8.40
CA ILE A 318 13.87 3.11 -9.83
C ILE A 318 15.32 3.57 -10.07
N SER A 319 15.82 4.52 -9.26
CA SER A 319 17.19 5.00 -9.37
C SER A 319 18.20 3.90 -9.03
N ILE A 320 17.92 3.05 -8.04
CA ILE A 320 18.80 1.92 -7.69
C ILE A 320 18.82 0.88 -8.84
N VAL A 321 17.67 0.60 -9.45
CA VAL A 321 17.61 -0.26 -10.65
C VAL A 321 18.39 0.36 -11.82
N ALA A 322 18.26 1.67 -12.02
CA ALA A 322 19.02 2.37 -13.06
C ALA A 322 20.54 2.36 -12.80
N ILE A 323 20.96 2.52 -11.54
CA ILE A 323 22.38 2.41 -11.13
C ILE A 323 22.90 1.01 -11.43
N TRP A 324 22.15 -0.04 -11.06
CA TRP A 324 22.51 -1.41 -11.41
C TRP A 324 22.65 -1.58 -12.92
N TYR A 325 21.69 -1.09 -13.71
CA TYR A 325 21.71 -1.18 -15.16
C TYR A 325 22.92 -0.44 -15.77
N ILE A 326 23.18 0.79 -15.34
CA ILE A 326 24.34 1.58 -15.78
C ILE A 326 25.64 0.88 -15.40
N ALA A 327 25.79 0.42 -14.17
CA ALA A 327 26.98 -0.29 -13.72
C ALA A 327 27.25 -1.54 -14.56
N THR A 328 26.20 -2.28 -14.90
CA THR A 328 26.29 -3.53 -15.65
C THR A 328 26.51 -3.31 -17.14
N VAL A 329 25.69 -2.49 -17.79
CA VAL A 329 25.62 -2.35 -19.26
C VAL A 329 26.61 -1.31 -19.76
N VAL A 330 26.72 -0.16 -19.08
CA VAL A 330 27.52 0.97 -19.56
C VAL A 330 28.97 0.85 -19.05
N LEU A 331 29.15 0.51 -17.76
CA LEU A 331 30.46 0.45 -17.13
C LEU A 331 31.10 -0.95 -17.16
N GLY A 332 30.36 -1.99 -17.53
CA GLY A 332 30.86 -3.36 -17.60
C GLY A 332 31.38 -3.92 -16.27
N VAL A 333 30.75 -3.52 -15.17
CA VAL A 333 31.16 -3.95 -13.82
C VAL A 333 31.06 -5.47 -13.69
N GLY A 334 32.07 -6.08 -13.06
CA GLY A 334 32.16 -7.53 -12.88
C GLY A 334 30.95 -8.11 -12.17
N PHE A 335 30.60 -9.37 -12.48
CA PHE A 335 29.37 -10.05 -12.08
C PHE A 335 29.08 -9.96 -10.56
N ASP A 336 30.06 -10.32 -9.71
CA ASP A 336 29.88 -10.28 -8.26
C ASP A 336 29.80 -8.84 -7.72
N ILE A 337 30.52 -7.89 -8.37
CA ILE A 337 30.57 -6.50 -7.93
C ILE A 337 29.20 -5.81 -8.12
N GLN A 338 28.40 -6.22 -9.10
CA GLN A 338 27.06 -5.68 -9.32
C GLN A 338 26.18 -5.77 -8.07
N LEU A 339 26.25 -6.87 -7.31
CA LEU A 339 25.53 -7.02 -6.05
C LEU A 339 25.99 -6.00 -5.00
N TYR A 340 27.30 -5.80 -4.86
CA TYR A 340 27.83 -4.83 -3.91
C TYR A 340 27.46 -3.38 -4.29
N VAL A 341 27.41 -3.07 -5.59
CA VAL A 341 26.93 -1.78 -6.08
C VAL A 341 25.45 -1.55 -5.68
N VAL A 342 24.61 -2.55 -5.83
CA VAL A 342 23.18 -2.46 -5.43
C VAL A 342 23.05 -2.30 -3.91
N ILE A 343 23.78 -3.09 -3.12
CA ILE A 343 23.75 -3.00 -1.65
C ILE A 343 24.24 -1.60 -1.20
N ALA A 344 25.34 -1.11 -1.77
CA ALA A 344 25.84 0.23 -1.45
C ALA A 344 24.84 1.33 -1.83
N ALA A 345 24.20 1.23 -2.99
CA ALA A 345 23.18 2.15 -3.42
C ALA A 345 21.93 2.10 -2.51
N ALA A 346 21.46 0.91 -2.12
CA ALA A 346 20.34 0.75 -1.20
C ALA A 346 20.65 1.35 0.19
N ILE A 347 21.85 1.11 0.73
CA ILE A 347 22.28 1.73 1.98
C ILE A 347 22.35 3.25 1.83
N LEU A 348 22.95 3.76 0.77
CA LEU A 348 23.11 5.20 0.57
C LEU A 348 21.76 5.90 0.40
N PHE A 349 20.89 5.38 -0.47
CA PHE A 349 19.63 6.05 -0.81
C PHE A 349 18.51 5.78 0.21
N VAL A 350 18.40 4.60 0.79
CA VAL A 350 17.33 4.29 1.76
C VAL A 350 17.76 4.68 3.17
N TRP A 351 18.87 4.14 3.67
CA TRP A 351 19.36 4.43 5.03
C TRP A 351 19.92 5.85 5.12
N GLY A 352 20.71 6.28 4.12
CA GLY A 352 21.27 7.63 4.05
C GLY A 352 20.18 8.69 4.08
N THR A 353 19.12 8.54 3.29
CA THR A 353 17.96 9.46 3.28
C THR A 353 17.28 9.49 4.64
N TYR A 354 17.05 8.34 5.28
CA TYR A 354 16.44 8.30 6.61
C TYR A 354 17.29 9.03 7.65
N PHE A 355 18.58 8.72 7.75
CA PHE A 355 19.47 9.37 8.72
C PHE A 355 19.68 10.85 8.43
N PHE A 356 19.72 11.23 7.16
CA PHE A 356 19.77 12.63 6.73
C PHE A 356 18.53 13.40 7.21
N ILE A 357 17.34 12.86 7.01
CA ILE A 357 16.09 13.44 7.50
C ILE A 357 16.11 13.58 9.03
N GLN A 358 16.48 12.52 9.74
CA GLN A 358 16.52 12.53 11.21
C GLN A 358 17.53 13.57 11.74
N TRP A 359 18.71 13.66 11.12
CA TRP A 359 19.73 14.62 11.53
C TRP A 359 19.25 16.06 11.34
N HIS A 360 18.68 16.39 10.19
CA HIS A 360 18.14 17.70 9.90
C HIS A 360 16.93 18.07 10.78
N SER A 361 16.08 17.08 11.09
CA SER A 361 14.95 17.27 11.99
C SER A 361 15.41 17.66 13.41
N LEU A 362 16.45 16.98 13.92
CA LEU A 362 17.01 17.27 15.24
C LEU A 362 17.69 18.64 15.33
N HIS A 363 18.29 19.12 14.24
CA HIS A 363 19.07 20.37 14.24
C HIS A 363 18.30 21.59 13.71
N HIS A 364 16.99 21.46 13.41
CA HIS A 364 16.11 22.54 12.91
C HIS A 364 16.76 23.40 11.80
N THR A 365 17.38 22.76 10.82
CA THR A 365 18.18 23.44 9.79
C THR A 365 17.34 24.26 8.81
N LYS A 366 17.95 25.21 8.09
CA LYS A 366 17.29 25.97 7.01
C LYS A 366 16.74 25.02 5.90
N PHE A 367 17.37 23.87 5.71
CA PHE A 367 16.89 22.83 4.81
C PHE A 367 15.52 22.27 5.25
N MET A 368 15.32 22.06 6.54
CA MET A 368 14.03 21.64 7.08
C MET A 368 12.94 22.69 6.83
N HIS A 369 13.24 23.97 7.04
CA HIS A 369 12.31 25.06 6.71
C HIS A 369 11.96 25.09 5.23
N TRP A 370 12.95 24.90 4.35
CA TRP A 370 12.73 24.82 2.91
C TRP A 370 11.88 23.59 2.54
N LEU A 371 12.17 22.41 3.11
CA LEU A 371 11.45 21.18 2.85
C LEU A 371 10.00 21.25 3.36
N THR A 372 9.75 21.81 4.54
CA THR A 372 8.39 22.05 5.05
C THR A 372 7.64 23.05 4.20
N HIS A 373 8.30 24.09 3.70
CA HIS A 373 7.68 25.08 2.79
C HIS A 373 7.35 24.44 1.43
N LEU A 374 8.23 23.59 0.89
CA LEU A 374 7.98 22.80 -0.31
C LEU A 374 6.83 21.82 -0.09
N SER A 375 6.77 21.20 1.07
CA SER A 375 5.69 20.29 1.48
C SER A 375 4.34 21.00 1.55
N LEU A 376 4.26 22.16 2.17
CA LEU A 376 3.06 23.01 2.19
C LEU A 376 2.64 23.41 0.77
N ALA A 377 3.60 23.74 -0.10
CA ALA A 377 3.35 24.05 -1.51
C ALA A 377 2.89 22.81 -2.33
N THR A 378 3.19 21.59 -1.86
CA THR A 378 2.80 20.31 -2.47
C THR A 378 1.67 19.63 -1.73
N GLN A 379 1.12 20.23 -0.65
CA GLN A 379 -0.08 19.74 -0.01
C GLN A 379 -1.22 19.68 -1.04
N VAL A 380 -1.50 18.47 -1.33
CA VAL A 380 -2.46 17.99 -2.24
C VAL A 380 -3.84 18.29 -1.65
N GLY A 381 -4.63 19.05 -2.35
CA GLY A 381 -5.97 19.46 -1.92
C GLY A 381 -6.23 20.97 -2.06
N GLU A 382 -5.19 21.79 -2.15
CA GLU A 382 -5.34 23.25 -2.27
C GLU A 382 -5.18 23.79 -3.71
N LYS A 383 -4.60 22.99 -4.63
CA LYS A 383 -4.41 23.40 -6.02
C LYS A 383 -5.64 23.06 -6.89
N ASN A 384 -6.08 24.03 -7.70
CA ASN A 384 -7.26 23.90 -8.55
C ASN A 384 -7.28 22.65 -9.44
N TRP A 385 -6.13 22.24 -10.00
CA TRP A 385 -6.05 21.04 -10.84
C TRP A 385 -6.28 19.74 -10.04
N TRP A 386 -5.78 19.67 -8.80
CA TRP A 386 -5.98 18.53 -7.93
C TRP A 386 -7.44 18.42 -7.51
N LEU A 387 -8.03 19.54 -7.07
CA LEU A 387 -9.45 19.61 -6.75
C LEU A 387 -10.32 19.22 -7.95
N ALA A 388 -9.91 19.58 -9.18
CA ALA A 388 -10.62 19.18 -10.39
C ALA A 388 -10.57 17.66 -10.62
N ILE A 389 -9.42 17.03 -10.41
CA ILE A 389 -9.28 15.55 -10.48
C ILE A 389 -10.13 14.92 -9.37
N GLN A 390 -9.98 15.37 -8.14
CA GLN A 390 -10.73 14.85 -6.99
C GLN A 390 -12.24 14.93 -7.21
N ARG A 391 -12.77 16.07 -7.64
CA ARG A 391 -14.21 16.23 -7.97
C ARG A 391 -14.66 15.25 -9.03
N ARG A 392 -13.85 15.01 -10.09
CA ARG A 392 -14.19 14.05 -11.15
C ARG A 392 -14.22 12.60 -10.65
N LEU A 393 -13.34 12.25 -9.72
CA LEU A 393 -13.31 10.93 -9.12
C LEU A 393 -14.48 10.74 -8.16
N ASP A 394 -14.69 11.71 -7.27
CA ASP A 394 -15.72 11.65 -6.24
C ASP A 394 -17.16 11.74 -6.81
N ALA A 395 -17.34 12.35 -7.99
CA ALA A 395 -18.61 12.35 -8.71
C ALA A 395 -19.08 10.95 -9.17
N LYS A 396 -18.19 9.94 -9.12
CA LYS A 396 -18.51 8.53 -9.46
C LYS A 396 -18.81 7.68 -8.24
N GLU A 397 -18.95 8.29 -7.07
CA GLU A 397 -19.34 7.57 -5.86
C GLU A 397 -20.70 6.90 -6.05
N LEU A 398 -20.77 5.60 -5.78
CA LEU A 398 -22.02 4.84 -5.73
C LEU A 398 -22.50 4.79 -4.28
N VAL A 399 -23.77 5.13 -4.07
CA VAL A 399 -24.42 5.02 -2.77
C VAL A 399 -25.50 3.94 -2.86
N PHE A 400 -25.42 2.95 -1.97
CA PHE A 400 -26.47 1.93 -1.85
C PHE A 400 -27.49 2.36 -0.80
N ASN A 401 -28.76 2.39 -1.17
CA ASN A 401 -29.88 2.49 -0.23
C ASN A 401 -30.38 1.09 0.13
N ASN A 402 -30.59 0.81 1.42
CA ASN A 402 -31.06 -0.50 1.92
C ASN A 402 -32.44 -0.91 1.36
N GLU A 403 -33.21 0.02 0.81
CA GLU A 403 -34.61 -0.23 0.38
C GLU A 403 -34.79 -0.46 -1.12
N ASN A 404 -33.92 0.06 -2.00
CA ASN A 404 -34.19 0.10 -3.45
C ASN A 404 -33.01 -0.27 -4.37
N GLY A 405 -31.95 -0.89 -3.87
CA GLY A 405 -30.80 -1.26 -4.70
C GLY A 405 -29.81 -0.11 -4.97
N ILE A 406 -29.10 -0.19 -6.08
CA ILE A 406 -28.03 0.77 -6.43
C ILE A 406 -28.65 2.08 -6.94
N ASP A 407 -28.48 3.15 -6.20
CA ASP A 407 -28.81 4.49 -6.68
C ASP A 407 -27.60 5.10 -7.41
N THR A 408 -27.77 5.39 -8.69
CA THR A 408 -26.69 5.85 -9.58
C THR A 408 -26.41 7.35 -9.49
N THR A 409 -27.12 8.07 -8.63
CA THR A 409 -26.97 9.51 -8.50
C THR A 409 -26.69 9.91 -7.06
N ALA A 410 -25.43 10.29 -6.79
CA ALA A 410 -25.03 10.95 -5.55
C ALA A 410 -25.83 12.25 -5.26
N SER A 411 -26.62 12.74 -6.22
CA SER A 411 -27.48 13.89 -6.07
C SER A 411 -28.65 13.65 -5.12
N SER A 412 -29.27 12.46 -5.11
CA SER A 412 -30.46 12.21 -4.29
C SER A 412 -30.19 12.07 -2.78
N VAL A 413 -28.97 11.62 -2.40
CA VAL A 413 -28.58 11.55 -0.98
C VAL A 413 -28.06 12.89 -0.49
N ASN A 414 -27.31 13.62 -1.34
CA ASN A 414 -26.94 15.00 -1.04
C ASN A 414 -28.19 15.91 -0.92
N ASP A 415 -29.23 15.67 -1.70
CA ASP A 415 -30.48 16.45 -1.60
C ASP A 415 -31.29 16.17 -0.32
N ARG A 416 -31.26 14.94 0.21
CA ARG A 416 -31.86 14.64 1.53
C ARG A 416 -31.04 15.22 2.70
N PHE A 417 -29.71 15.33 2.58
CA PHE A 417 -28.85 15.96 3.58
C PHE A 417 -28.54 17.42 3.28
N ALA A 418 -28.70 17.90 2.04
CA ALA A 418 -28.55 19.31 1.67
C ALA A 418 -29.70 20.20 2.17
N ASN A 419 -30.83 19.61 2.49
CA ASN A 419 -31.96 20.33 3.13
C ASN A 419 -31.82 20.43 4.66
N ILE A 420 -30.82 19.80 5.26
CA ILE A 420 -30.47 20.02 6.66
C ILE A 420 -29.30 21.02 6.65
N ASP A 421 -29.64 22.28 6.92
CA ASP A 421 -28.63 23.32 7.10
C ASP A 421 -27.54 22.83 8.10
N PRO A 422 -26.28 22.68 7.72
CA PRO A 422 -25.21 22.26 8.64
C PRO A 422 -25.14 23.13 9.90
N ASN A 423 -25.55 24.41 9.80
CA ASN A 423 -25.63 25.33 10.93
C ASN A 423 -26.77 24.97 11.87
N ASN A 424 -27.91 24.48 11.37
CA ASN A 424 -29.06 24.05 12.22
C ASN A 424 -28.74 22.79 13.03
N LEU A 425 -28.05 21.80 12.49
CA LEU A 425 -27.63 20.62 13.27
C LEU A 425 -26.60 20.96 14.31
N LYS A 426 -25.68 21.87 14.00
CA LYS A 426 -24.67 22.34 14.93
C LYS A 426 -25.29 23.18 16.04
N GLU A 427 -26.25 24.03 15.74
CA GLU A 427 -27.01 24.81 16.72
C GLU A 427 -27.90 23.91 17.59
N LEU A 428 -28.53 22.88 16.98
CA LEU A 428 -29.34 21.92 17.74
C LEU A 428 -28.46 21.14 18.75
N ASP A 429 -27.29 20.68 18.32
CA ASP A 429 -26.34 19.97 19.17
C ASP A 429 -25.73 20.93 20.22
N ARG A 430 -25.43 22.18 19.87
CA ARG A 430 -25.00 23.24 20.81
C ARG A 430 -26.04 23.42 21.93
N LYS A 431 -27.33 23.52 21.57
CA LYS A 431 -28.41 23.65 22.54
C LYS A 431 -28.49 22.42 23.46
N LYS A 432 -28.40 21.21 22.91
CA LYS A 432 -28.41 19.97 23.70
C LYS A 432 -27.25 19.89 24.68
N ILE A 433 -26.03 20.30 24.28
CA ILE A 433 -24.84 20.35 25.12
C ILE A 433 -25.06 21.33 26.27
N ILE A 434 -25.46 22.57 25.96
CA ILE A 434 -25.69 23.61 26.97
C ILE A 434 -26.81 23.19 27.93
N ASP A 435 -27.93 22.66 27.43
CA ASP A 435 -29.03 22.20 28.28
C ASP A 435 -28.61 21.04 29.19
N PHE A 436 -27.75 20.15 28.71
CA PHE A 436 -27.19 19.07 29.55
C PHE A 436 -26.27 19.58 30.64
N MET A 437 -25.52 20.65 30.39
CA MET A 437 -24.60 21.26 31.36
C MET A 437 -25.31 22.15 32.40
N LYS A 438 -26.48 22.68 32.08
CA LYS A 438 -27.22 23.57 33.02
C LYS A 438 -27.46 22.94 34.37
N GLY A 439 -27.09 23.67 35.40
CA GLY A 439 -27.27 23.24 36.81
C GLY A 439 -26.23 22.24 37.33
N LYS A 440 -25.19 21.95 36.54
CA LYS A 440 -24.06 21.14 36.93
C LYS A 440 -22.84 22.02 37.14
N ALA A 441 -22.11 21.85 38.24
CA ALA A 441 -20.93 22.65 38.57
C ALA A 441 -19.75 22.26 37.65
N GLU A 442 -19.60 21.00 37.38
CA GLU A 442 -18.54 20.42 36.52
C GLU A 442 -19.11 19.24 35.78
N VAL A 443 -18.72 19.07 34.51
CA VAL A 443 -19.18 17.98 33.63
C VAL A 443 -18.00 17.39 32.88
N PHE A 444 -17.92 16.07 32.89
CA PHE A 444 -16.94 15.36 32.04
C PHE A 444 -17.34 15.44 30.57
N VAL A 445 -16.36 15.66 29.70
CA VAL A 445 -16.61 15.76 28.26
C VAL A 445 -17.14 14.44 27.70
N ASP A 446 -16.70 13.30 28.24
CA ASP A 446 -17.23 11.98 27.86
C ASP A 446 -18.71 11.81 28.24
N ASP A 447 -19.16 12.33 29.42
CA ASP A 447 -20.58 12.34 29.79
C ASP A 447 -21.41 13.20 28.84
N ILE A 448 -20.86 14.31 28.32
CA ILE A 448 -21.52 15.13 27.29
C ILE A 448 -21.68 14.31 26.00
N LYS A 449 -20.65 13.63 25.56
CA LYS A 449 -20.68 12.78 24.34
C LYS A 449 -21.70 11.66 24.45
N GLU A 450 -21.80 11.03 25.59
CA GLU A 450 -22.68 9.86 25.78
C GLU A 450 -24.15 10.23 26.13
N ARG A 451 -24.38 11.31 26.85
CA ARG A 451 -25.68 11.58 27.50
C ARG A 451 -26.39 12.87 27.06
N SER A 452 -25.73 13.78 26.36
CA SER A 452 -26.36 15.03 25.91
C SER A 452 -27.34 14.80 24.76
N GLY A 453 -27.22 13.70 24.01
CA GLY A 453 -27.95 13.42 22.79
C GLY A 453 -27.45 14.23 21.57
N ALA A 454 -26.30 14.91 21.71
CA ALA A 454 -25.56 15.50 20.60
C ALA A 454 -24.70 14.44 19.91
N GLU A 455 -24.36 14.67 18.63
CA GLU A 455 -23.47 13.76 17.92
C GLU A 455 -22.05 13.87 18.48
N ALA A 456 -21.51 12.77 19.01
CA ALA A 456 -20.23 12.73 19.72
C ALA A 456 -19.07 13.37 18.92
N LEU A 457 -19.07 13.22 17.59
CA LEU A 457 -18.06 13.80 16.70
C LEU A 457 -18.11 15.34 16.63
N ARG A 458 -19.22 15.96 16.98
CA ARG A 458 -19.38 17.42 16.98
C ARG A 458 -19.20 18.06 18.35
N VAL A 459 -19.23 17.26 19.43
CA VAL A 459 -19.13 17.77 20.80
C VAL A 459 -17.82 18.53 21.01
N ASP A 460 -16.69 17.94 20.64
CA ASP A 460 -15.37 18.58 20.84
C ASP A 460 -15.24 19.91 20.08
N ALA A 461 -15.74 19.95 18.84
CA ALA A 461 -15.70 21.18 18.03
C ALA A 461 -16.60 22.29 18.61
N ILE A 462 -17.78 21.92 19.11
CA ILE A 462 -18.71 22.87 19.72
C ILE A 462 -18.15 23.37 21.06
N LEU A 463 -17.63 22.49 21.92
CA LEU A 463 -17.03 22.89 23.19
C LEU A 463 -15.83 23.80 22.98
N PHE A 464 -14.99 23.54 21.96
CA PHE A 464 -13.89 24.40 21.64
C PHE A 464 -14.34 25.82 21.25
N GLU A 465 -15.43 25.95 20.49
CA GLU A 465 -16.01 27.26 20.14
C GLU A 465 -16.58 27.96 21.38
N GLU A 466 -17.33 27.23 22.23
CA GLU A 466 -17.91 27.79 23.46
C GLU A 466 -16.85 28.25 24.46
N VAL A 467 -15.72 27.53 24.55
CA VAL A 467 -14.56 27.95 25.34
C VAL A 467 -13.92 29.23 24.77
N ARG A 468 -13.75 29.29 23.47
CA ARG A 468 -13.20 30.46 22.80
C ARG A 468 -14.08 31.71 22.99
N ASP A 469 -15.41 31.51 22.93
CA ASP A 469 -16.39 32.58 23.04
C ASP A 469 -16.74 32.94 24.48
N GLY A 470 -16.14 32.23 25.48
CA GLY A 470 -16.23 32.53 26.89
C GLY A 470 -17.49 32.01 27.60
N TYR A 471 -18.28 31.15 26.98
CA TYR A 471 -19.48 30.54 27.59
C TYR A 471 -19.20 29.27 28.36
N VAL A 472 -18.08 28.61 28.08
CA VAL A 472 -17.61 27.40 28.74
C VAL A 472 -16.18 27.61 29.22
N MET A 473 -15.87 27.14 30.41
CA MET A 473 -14.52 27.18 30.97
C MET A 473 -14.00 25.76 31.14
N VAL A 474 -12.72 25.53 30.75
CA VAL A 474 -12.05 24.26 31.00
C VAL A 474 -11.54 24.23 32.45
N VAL A 475 -12.06 23.32 33.23
CA VAL A 475 -11.70 23.14 34.66
C VAL A 475 -10.46 22.24 34.77
N LYS A 476 -10.36 21.21 33.93
CA LYS A 476 -9.24 20.28 33.93
C LYS A 476 -8.90 19.85 32.50
N HIS A 477 -7.62 19.83 32.19
CA HIS A 477 -7.09 19.28 30.93
C HIS A 477 -6.67 17.84 31.13
N GLY A 478 -6.99 16.99 30.18
CA GLY A 478 -6.51 15.61 30.11
C GLY A 478 -5.01 15.52 29.80
N ALA A 479 -4.48 14.30 29.74
CA ALA A 479 -3.05 14.01 29.56
C ALA A 479 -2.42 14.59 28.27
N TRP A 480 -3.23 15.03 27.32
CA TRP A 480 -2.80 15.54 26.01
C TRP A 480 -3.21 17.01 25.77
N GLY A 481 -3.63 17.74 26.83
CA GLY A 481 -4.06 19.13 26.70
C GLY A 481 -5.51 19.32 26.22
N GLU A 482 -6.26 18.23 26.01
CA GLU A 482 -7.70 18.26 25.68
C GLU A 482 -8.52 18.62 26.93
N ALA A 483 -9.72 19.18 26.72
CA ALA A 483 -10.64 19.44 27.81
C ALA A 483 -11.20 18.11 28.35
N ASP A 484 -11.02 17.84 29.63
CA ASP A 484 -11.51 16.64 30.32
C ASP A 484 -12.75 16.97 31.18
N ILE A 485 -12.71 18.10 31.88
CA ILE A 485 -13.80 18.61 32.67
C ILE A 485 -14.07 20.07 32.30
N VAL A 486 -15.32 20.38 32.02
CA VAL A 486 -15.79 21.71 31.60
C VAL A 486 -16.95 22.19 32.53
N THR A 487 -17.13 23.50 32.60
CA THR A 487 -18.25 24.14 33.30
C THR A 487 -18.81 25.29 32.50
N LEU A 488 -20.09 25.62 32.66
CA LEU A 488 -20.67 26.84 32.11
C LEU A 488 -20.17 28.03 32.95
N VAL A 489 -19.83 29.12 32.28
CA VAL A 489 -19.41 30.39 32.87
C VAL A 489 -20.60 31.18 33.39
#